data_7ff39f13310989db584747540ab3cbd1
#
_entry.id   7ff39f13310989db584747540ab3cbd1
#
_cell.length_a   1.000
_cell.length_b   1.000
_cell.length_c   1.000
_cell.angle_alpha   90.00
_cell.angle_beta   90.00
_cell.angle_gamma   90.00
#
_symmetry.space_group_name_H-M   'P 1'
#
loop_
_entity.id
_entity.type
_entity.pdbx_description
1 polymer ?
#
loop_
_entity_poly.entity_id
_entity_poly.type
_entity_poly.pdbx_seq_one_letter_code
_entity_poly.pdbx_strand_id
1 'polypeptide(L)'
;LSTLAGCRLGVWIAHGEGKFNFPYYKDKYNIAMEYSFDEYPGNPNGSDWGTAAICSNDGRHLAMMPHLERAFLPWQWPYYHEGRTNDEVSPWIEAFVNAFKWIKNNKNHE
;
A
#
# COMPACT_ATOMS: atom_id res chain seq x y z
N LEU A 1 1.94 3.85 -7.11
CA LEU A 1 1.52 4.58 -5.88
C LEU A 1 1.88 6.08 -5.90
N SER A 2 2.41 6.61 -7.01
CA SER A 2 2.99 7.95 -7.05
C SER A 2 2.04 9.08 -6.59
N THR A 3 0.77 9.03 -6.99
CA THR A 3 -0.21 10.05 -6.60
C THR A 3 -0.69 9.91 -5.16
N LEU A 4 -0.33 8.80 -4.50
CA LEU A 4 -0.68 8.53 -3.10
C LEU A 4 0.46 8.85 -2.14
N ALA A 5 1.61 9.34 -2.63
CA ALA A 5 2.77 9.67 -1.80
C ALA A 5 2.37 10.69 -0.72
N GLY A 6 2.74 10.41 0.52
CA GLY A 6 2.41 11.25 1.67
C GLY A 6 1.01 11.06 2.25
N CYS A 7 0.16 10.25 1.62
CA CYS A 7 -1.18 9.96 2.14
C CYS A 7 -1.15 9.00 3.33
N ARG A 8 -2.10 9.17 4.25
CA ARG A 8 -2.39 8.22 5.32
C ARG A 8 -3.81 7.72 5.12
N LEU A 9 -3.94 6.43 4.84
CA LEU A 9 -5.23 5.83 4.49
C LEU A 9 -5.45 4.54 5.27
N GLY A 10 -6.70 4.29 5.67
CA GLY A 10 -7.09 3.02 6.25
C GLY A 10 -7.12 1.93 5.19
N VAL A 11 -6.70 0.72 5.56
CA VAL A 11 -6.71 -0.44 4.68
C VAL A 11 -6.85 -1.71 5.50
N TRP A 12 -7.50 -2.72 4.92
CA TRP A 12 -7.71 -4.00 5.59
C TRP A 12 -6.49 -4.90 5.50
N ILE A 13 -6.27 -5.65 6.58
CA ILE A 13 -5.24 -6.67 6.69
C ILE A 13 -5.94 -8.02 6.87
N ALA A 14 -5.49 -9.03 6.12
CA ALA A 14 -6.08 -10.37 6.15
C ALA A 14 -5.03 -11.44 5.87
N HIS A 15 -3.83 -11.30 6.47
CA HIS A 15 -2.69 -12.16 6.17
C HIS A 15 -2.22 -13.04 7.34
N GLY A 16 -3.03 -13.20 8.38
CA GLY A 16 -2.70 -14.08 9.51
C GLY A 16 -1.40 -13.66 10.20
N GLU A 17 -0.34 -14.42 10.03
CA GLU A 17 0.98 -14.18 10.64
C GLU A 17 1.98 -13.52 9.68
N GLY A 18 1.57 -13.18 8.46
CA GLY A 18 2.45 -12.58 7.47
C GLY A 18 3.08 -11.27 7.93
N LYS A 19 4.37 -11.11 7.67
CA LYS A 19 5.12 -9.89 7.97
C LYS A 19 6.37 -9.82 7.10
N PHE A 20 6.92 -8.61 6.93
CA PHE A 20 8.22 -8.44 6.33
C PHE A 20 9.31 -8.63 7.39
N ASN A 21 10.32 -9.42 7.03
CA ASN A 21 11.50 -9.65 7.87
C ASN A 21 12.73 -9.50 6.97
N PHE A 22 13.57 -8.53 7.26
CA PHE A 22 14.66 -8.16 6.38
C PHE A 22 16.02 -8.52 6.97
N PRO A 23 16.86 -9.29 6.25
CA PRO A 23 18.18 -9.68 6.75
C PRO A 23 19.25 -8.59 6.62
N TYR A 24 18.98 -7.50 5.88
CA TYR A 24 19.92 -6.42 5.64
C TYR A 24 19.43 -5.09 6.22
N TYR A 25 20.24 -4.03 6.12
CA TYR A 25 19.88 -2.70 6.58
C TYR A 25 18.76 -2.09 5.73
N LYS A 26 18.00 -1.18 6.34
CA LYS A 26 16.82 -0.56 5.71
C LYS A 26 17.13 0.11 4.37
N ASP A 27 18.31 0.69 4.19
CA ASP A 27 18.72 1.36 2.96
C ASP A 27 18.89 0.42 1.75
N LYS A 28 18.89 -0.89 1.98
CA LYS A 28 18.94 -1.90 0.91
C LYS A 28 17.60 -2.16 0.23
N TYR A 29 16.51 -1.61 0.78
CA TYR A 29 15.16 -1.92 0.31
C TYR A 29 14.41 -0.66 -0.09
N ASN A 30 13.56 -0.78 -1.13
CA ASN A 30 12.67 0.29 -1.53
C ASN A 30 11.32 0.09 -0.84
N ILE A 31 11.13 0.76 0.28
CA ILE A 31 9.89 0.66 1.05
C ILE A 31 8.87 1.61 0.45
N ALA A 32 7.77 1.06 -0.07
CA ALA A 32 6.72 1.82 -0.74
C ALA A 32 5.64 2.30 0.22
N MET A 33 5.36 1.53 1.28
CA MET A 33 4.35 1.87 2.27
C MET A 33 4.80 1.45 3.66
N GLU A 34 4.45 2.27 4.65
CA GLU A 34 4.70 1.96 6.07
C GLU A 34 3.40 2.09 6.85
N TYR A 35 3.27 1.29 7.91
CA TYR A 35 2.20 1.48 8.89
C TYR A 35 2.44 2.77 9.66
N SER A 36 1.36 3.49 9.99
CA SER A 36 1.46 4.76 10.74
C SER A 36 1.99 4.55 12.15
N PHE A 37 1.78 3.35 12.73
CA PHE A 37 2.28 2.99 14.05
C PHE A 37 3.05 1.68 13.93
N ASP A 38 4.23 1.62 14.53
CA ASP A 38 5.12 0.46 14.44
C ASP A 38 4.75 -0.68 15.40
N GLU A 39 3.81 -0.45 16.31
CA GLU A 39 3.37 -1.41 17.31
C GLU A 39 1.93 -1.88 17.05
N TYR A 40 1.58 -3.03 17.64
CA TYR A 40 0.20 -3.54 17.58
C TYR A 40 -0.79 -2.50 18.15
N PRO A 41 -1.96 -2.28 17.55
CA PRO A 41 -2.51 -2.98 16.38
C PRO A 41 -2.16 -2.35 15.02
N GLY A 42 -1.44 -1.23 14.98
CA GLY A 42 -1.09 -0.55 13.74
C GLY A 42 -0.17 -1.36 12.83
N ASN A 43 0.80 -2.07 13.44
CA ASN A 43 1.65 -3.05 12.77
C ASN A 43 1.34 -4.41 13.38
N PRO A 44 0.30 -5.13 12.88
CA PRO A 44 -0.30 -6.23 13.63
C PRO A 44 0.60 -7.44 13.83
N ASN A 45 1.48 -7.72 12.89
CA ASN A 45 2.35 -8.91 12.98
C ASN A 45 3.82 -8.57 13.22
N GLY A 46 4.15 -7.29 13.42
CA GLY A 46 5.49 -6.86 13.74
C GLY A 46 6.46 -6.87 12.54
N SER A 47 6.02 -6.41 11.36
CA SER A 47 6.92 -6.21 10.23
C SER A 47 8.07 -5.28 10.61
N ASP A 48 9.27 -5.58 10.12
CA ASP A 48 10.44 -4.76 10.38
C ASP A 48 10.21 -3.32 9.88
N TRP A 49 10.58 -2.35 10.71
CA TRP A 49 10.45 -0.90 10.45
C TRP A 49 9.02 -0.46 10.11
N GLY A 50 8.00 -1.21 10.53
CA GLY A 50 6.62 -0.92 10.20
C GLY A 50 6.30 -1.05 8.72
N THR A 51 7.07 -1.83 7.97
CA THR A 51 6.92 -1.95 6.52
C THR A 51 5.62 -2.64 6.14
N ALA A 52 4.84 -2.00 5.27
CA ALA A 52 3.60 -2.56 4.73
C ALA A 52 3.74 -2.98 3.26
N ALA A 53 4.64 -2.37 2.50
CA ALA A 53 4.88 -2.71 1.09
C ALA A 53 6.32 -2.36 0.68
N ILE A 54 6.86 -3.16 -0.23
CA ILE A 54 8.16 -2.91 -0.88
C ILE A 54 8.01 -3.00 -2.40
N CYS A 55 8.93 -2.40 -3.12
CA CYS A 55 8.95 -2.47 -4.57
C CYS A 55 10.38 -2.73 -5.09
N SER A 56 10.47 -3.19 -6.34
CA SER A 56 11.74 -3.37 -7.02
C SER A 56 12.32 -2.02 -7.46
N ASN A 57 13.63 -1.98 -7.78
CA ASN A 57 14.30 -0.76 -8.22
C ASN A 57 13.71 -0.20 -9.52
N ASP A 58 13.24 -1.06 -10.41
CA ASP A 58 12.64 -0.66 -11.68
C ASP A 58 11.14 -0.36 -11.58
N GLY A 59 10.53 -0.55 -10.40
CA GLY A 59 9.12 -0.30 -10.17
C GLY A 59 8.17 -1.34 -10.75
N ARG A 60 8.67 -2.43 -11.33
CA ARG A 60 7.84 -3.46 -11.97
C ARG A 60 7.19 -4.42 -10.99
N HIS A 61 7.75 -4.55 -9.81
CA HIS A 61 7.27 -5.50 -8.80
C HIS A 61 6.92 -4.76 -7.52
N LEU A 62 5.74 -5.05 -7.00
CA LEU A 62 5.24 -4.51 -5.74
C LEU A 62 4.73 -5.67 -4.90
N ALA A 63 5.27 -5.81 -3.68
CA ALA A 63 4.79 -6.77 -2.70
C ALA A 63 4.23 -6.02 -1.50
N MET A 64 3.02 -6.37 -1.08
CA MET A 64 2.38 -5.69 0.05
C MET A 64 1.58 -6.66 0.92
N MET A 65 1.48 -6.33 2.21
CA MET A 65 0.67 -7.08 3.16
C MET A 65 -0.80 -6.67 3.14
N PRO A 66 -1.16 -5.36 3.12
CA PRO A 66 -2.57 -4.95 3.06
C PRO A 66 -3.25 -5.34 1.74
N HIS A 67 -4.58 -5.41 1.79
CA HIS A 67 -5.42 -5.79 0.65
C HIS A 67 -6.17 -4.58 0.10
N LEU A 68 -5.63 -3.93 -0.92
CA LEU A 68 -6.26 -2.76 -1.56
C LEU A 68 -7.58 -3.12 -2.24
N GLU A 69 -7.68 -4.33 -2.77
CA GLU A 69 -8.89 -4.83 -3.43
C GLU A 69 -10.07 -4.98 -2.48
N ARG A 70 -9.81 -4.95 -1.18
CA ARG A 70 -10.84 -4.98 -0.14
C ARG A 70 -11.21 -3.60 0.38
N ALA A 71 -10.65 -2.54 -0.20
CA ALA A 71 -10.83 -1.18 0.28
C ALA A 71 -11.00 -0.15 -0.83
N PHE A 72 -11.35 -0.57 -2.05
CA PHE A 72 -11.49 0.37 -3.19
C PHE A 72 -12.86 1.06 -3.24
N LEU A 73 -13.87 0.50 -2.60
CA LEU A 73 -15.18 1.13 -2.49
C LEU A 73 -15.28 1.87 -1.14
N PRO A 74 -15.99 3.02 -1.07
CA PRO A 74 -16.08 3.77 0.18
C PRO A 74 -16.61 2.95 1.34
N TRP A 75 -17.65 2.13 1.14
CA TRP A 75 -18.24 1.32 2.19
C TRP A 75 -17.33 0.17 2.68
N GLN A 76 -16.31 -0.21 1.89
CA GLN A 76 -15.31 -1.21 2.28
C GLN A 76 -14.17 -0.60 3.08
N TRP A 77 -14.01 0.72 3.01
CA TRP A 77 -12.88 1.41 3.61
C TRP A 77 -13.01 1.40 5.14
N PRO A 78 -11.95 1.03 5.88
CA PRO A 78 -12.04 0.95 7.35
C PRO A 78 -12.23 2.29 8.05
N TYR A 79 -11.94 3.40 7.37
CA TYR A 79 -12.13 4.73 7.90
C TYR A 79 -12.72 5.66 6.84
N TYR A 80 -13.88 6.25 7.13
CA TYR A 80 -14.52 7.22 6.26
C TYR A 80 -14.20 8.64 6.70
N HIS A 81 -13.69 9.45 5.77
CA HIS A 81 -13.74 10.90 5.94
C HIS A 81 -15.17 11.37 5.71
N GLU A 82 -15.69 12.25 6.59
CA GLU A 82 -17.05 12.76 6.47
C GLU A 82 -17.33 13.37 5.10
N GLY A 83 -16.36 14.08 4.53
CA GLY A 83 -16.49 14.71 3.21
C GLY A 83 -16.42 13.73 2.05
N ARG A 84 -16.18 12.42 2.28
CA ARG A 84 -15.98 11.42 1.23
C ARG A 84 -16.98 10.28 1.25
N THR A 85 -18.00 10.35 2.09
CA THR A 85 -19.01 9.27 2.18
C THR A 85 -19.83 9.10 0.90
N ASN A 86 -19.88 10.11 0.05
CA ASN A 86 -20.59 10.10 -1.23
C ASN A 86 -19.69 9.79 -2.43
N ASP A 87 -18.41 9.54 -2.22
CA ASP A 87 -17.50 9.15 -3.30
C ASP A 87 -17.91 7.77 -3.87
N GLU A 88 -17.76 7.58 -5.18
CA GLU A 88 -18.05 6.29 -5.82
C GLU A 88 -17.00 5.25 -5.50
N VAL A 89 -15.74 5.67 -5.31
CA VAL A 89 -14.60 4.81 -4.97
C VAL A 89 -13.75 5.46 -3.89
N SER A 90 -13.00 4.64 -3.14
CA SER A 90 -12.05 5.16 -2.15
C SER A 90 -10.77 5.65 -2.83
N PRO A 91 -9.92 6.44 -2.13
CA PRO A 91 -8.63 6.86 -2.67
C PRO A 91 -7.72 5.71 -3.12
N TRP A 92 -7.91 4.50 -2.61
CA TRP A 92 -7.09 3.34 -2.97
C TRP A 92 -7.21 2.96 -4.45
N ILE A 93 -8.29 3.37 -5.14
CA ILE A 93 -8.42 3.13 -6.59
C ILE A 93 -7.26 3.78 -7.37
N GLU A 94 -6.65 4.84 -6.83
CA GLU A 94 -5.51 5.49 -7.45
C GLU A 94 -4.32 4.53 -7.64
N ALA A 95 -4.15 3.55 -6.77
CA ALA A 95 -3.08 2.55 -6.92
C ALA A 95 -3.25 1.76 -8.22
N PHE A 96 -4.48 1.36 -8.55
CA PHE A 96 -4.80 0.62 -9.78
C PHE A 96 -4.70 1.50 -11.02
N VAL A 97 -5.18 2.75 -10.92
CA VAL A 97 -5.05 3.74 -12.01
C VAL A 97 -3.59 4.03 -12.29
N ASN A 98 -2.77 4.23 -11.25
CA ASN A 98 -1.34 4.46 -11.39
C ASN A 98 -0.62 3.29 -12.03
N ALA A 99 -0.99 2.06 -11.68
CA ALA A 99 -0.42 0.86 -12.28
C ALA A 99 -0.72 0.79 -13.77
N PHE A 100 -1.95 1.06 -14.16
CA PHE A 100 -2.34 1.09 -15.57
C PHE A 100 -1.56 2.15 -16.35
N LYS A 101 -1.48 3.37 -15.83
CA LYS A 101 -0.73 4.46 -16.47
C LYS A 101 0.75 4.14 -16.59
N TRP A 102 1.32 3.54 -15.57
CA TRP A 102 2.73 3.16 -15.57
C TRP A 102 3.03 2.15 -16.68
N ILE A 103 2.20 1.09 -16.80
CA ILE A 103 2.35 0.08 -17.84
C ILE A 103 2.21 0.71 -19.23
N LYS A 104 1.21 1.56 -19.43
CA LYS A 104 0.99 2.24 -20.69
C LYS A 104 2.18 3.10 -21.11
N ASN A 105 2.79 3.80 -20.16
CA ASN A 105 3.91 4.69 -20.44
C ASN A 105 5.23 3.94 -20.63
N ASN A 106 5.36 2.72 -20.13
CA ASN A 106 6.61 1.95 -20.14
C ASN A 106 6.59 0.74 -21.07
N LYS A 107 5.51 0.48 -21.78
CA LYS A 107 5.38 -0.71 -22.62
C LYS A 107 6.39 -0.77 -23.77
N ASN A 108 6.94 0.37 -24.19
CA ASN A 108 7.92 0.46 -25.28
C ASN A 108 9.36 0.30 -24.81
N HIS A 109 9.58 0.02 -23.52
CA HIS A 109 10.89 -0.17 -22.90
C HIS A 109 11.23 -1.65 -22.67
N GLU A 110 10.42 -2.54 -23.19
CA GLU A 110 10.62 -3.99 -23.06
C GLU A 110 11.63 -4.55 -24.08
#